data_5e3fe53ef113bf716cd9e0d9cca5fe97
#
_entry.id   5e3fe53ef113bf716cd9e0d9cca5fe97
#
_cell.length_a   1.000
_cell.length_b   1.000
_cell.length_c   1.000
_cell.angle_alpha   90.00
_cell.angle_beta   90.00
_cell.angle_gamma   90.00
#
_symmetry.space_group_name_H-M   'P 1'
#
loop_
_entity.id
_entity.type
_entity.pdbx_description
1 polymer ?
#
loop_
_entity_poly.entity_id
_entity_poly.type
_entity_poly.pdbx_seq_one_letter_code
_entity_poly.pdbx_strand_id
1 'polypeptide(L)' 'MKPYQLEMIRNNYPVGARVELIHMDDPYNKKLGPGCKGTVRAVDDIGTIHVSWDCGSSLGVVYGEDQCRVIKESAK' A
#
# COMPACT_ATOMS: atom_id res chain seq x y z
N MET A 1 0.38 -14.09 10.59
CA MET A 1 1.22 -14.07 9.36
C MET A 1 2.55 -14.70 9.66
N LYS A 2 3.04 -15.50 8.75
CA LYS A 2 4.33 -16.18 8.95
C LYS A 2 5.49 -15.21 8.66
N PRO A 3 6.64 -15.37 9.34
CA PRO A 3 7.76 -14.45 9.17
C PRO A 3 8.24 -14.30 7.73
N TYR A 4 8.26 -15.38 6.94
CA TYR A 4 8.72 -15.28 5.56
C TYR A 4 7.75 -14.48 4.69
N GLN A 5 6.45 -14.52 5.01
CA GLN A 5 5.45 -13.73 4.29
C GLN A 5 5.63 -12.24 4.57
N LEU A 6 5.89 -11.91 5.82
CA LEU A 6 6.13 -10.53 6.21
C LEU A 6 7.38 -9.97 5.52
N GLU A 7 8.45 -10.77 5.50
CA GLU A 7 9.67 -10.38 4.83
C GLU A 7 9.45 -10.16 3.34
N MET A 8 8.66 -11.06 2.71
CA MET A 8 8.34 -10.93 1.30
C MET A 8 7.57 -9.64 1.01
N ILE A 9 6.60 -9.30 1.87
CA ILE A 9 5.83 -8.06 1.72
C ILE A 9 6.76 -6.86 1.84
N ARG A 10 7.64 -6.85 2.82
CA ARG A 10 8.59 -5.75 3.02
C ARG A 10 9.54 -5.61 1.84
N ASN A 11 9.95 -6.72 1.24
CA ASN A 11 10.82 -6.68 0.07
C ASN A 11 10.10 -6.19 -1.17
N ASN A 12 8.82 -6.54 -1.31
CA ASN A 12 8.03 -6.14 -2.47
C ASN A 12 7.53 -4.70 -2.36
N TYR A 13 7.37 -4.19 -1.14
CA TYR A 13 6.87 -2.83 -0.90
C TYR A 13 7.84 -2.06 -0.01
N PRO A 14 9.04 -1.76 -0.51
CA PRO A 14 10.04 -1.04 0.29
C PRO A 14 9.60 0.40 0.53
N VAL A 15 10.05 0.95 1.65
CA VAL A 15 9.76 2.35 2.00
C VAL A 15 10.24 3.25 0.86
N GLY A 16 9.38 4.18 0.45
CA GLY A 16 9.65 5.07 -0.66
C GLY A 16 9.16 4.59 -2.00
N ALA A 17 8.72 3.32 -2.10
CA ALA A 17 8.18 2.80 -3.36
C ALA A 17 6.86 3.48 -3.69
N ARG A 18 6.62 3.72 -4.97
CA ARG A 18 5.34 4.24 -5.44
C ARG A 18 4.40 3.08 -5.72
N VAL A 19 3.15 3.23 -5.29
CA VAL A 19 2.13 2.20 -5.48
C VAL A 19 0.87 2.81 -6.04
N GLU A 20 0.08 1.97 -6.70
CA GLU A 20 -1.23 2.34 -7.20
C GLU A 20 -2.27 1.43 -6.56
N LEU A 21 -3.33 2.01 -6.03
CA LEU A 21 -4.41 1.23 -5.45
C LEU A 21 -5.22 0.54 -6.54
N ILE A 22 -5.38 -0.78 -6.39
CA ILE A 22 -6.20 -1.58 -7.30
C ILE A 22 -7.59 -1.79 -6.71
N HIS A 23 -7.64 -2.15 -5.42
CA HIS A 23 -8.90 -2.44 -4.76
C HIS A 23 -8.73 -2.23 -3.26
N MET A 24 -9.71 -1.61 -2.64
CA MET A 24 -9.72 -1.45 -1.18
C MET A 24 -11.11 -1.80 -0.66
N ASP A 25 -11.17 -2.77 0.21
CA ASP A 25 -12.40 -3.25 0.80
C ASP A 25 -12.69 -2.48 2.09
N ASP A 26 -13.07 -1.22 1.94
CA ASP A 26 -13.38 -0.34 3.07
C ASP A 26 -14.63 0.46 2.73
N PRO A 27 -15.80 0.07 3.29
CA PRO A 27 -17.04 0.76 2.96
C PRO A 27 -17.11 2.20 3.45
N TYR A 28 -16.24 2.59 4.38
CA TYR A 28 -16.23 3.95 4.91
C TYR A 28 -15.26 4.85 4.18
N ASN A 29 -14.46 4.30 3.29
CA ASN A 29 -13.50 5.08 2.52
C ASN A 29 -14.21 5.79 1.38
N LYS A 30 -14.15 7.13 1.37
CA LYS A 30 -14.77 7.94 0.33
C LYS A 30 -13.77 8.71 -0.51
N LYS A 31 -12.52 8.79 -0.07
CA LYS A 31 -11.48 9.56 -0.74
C LYS A 31 -10.56 8.71 -1.59
N LEU A 32 -10.31 7.49 -1.15
CA LEU A 32 -9.32 6.62 -1.76
C LEU A 32 -10.04 5.58 -2.62
N GLY A 33 -9.78 5.60 -3.89
CA GLY A 33 -10.38 4.65 -4.83
C GLY A 33 -9.35 4.06 -5.76
N PRO A 34 -9.76 3.09 -6.58
CA PRO A 34 -8.85 2.49 -7.57
C PRO A 34 -8.21 3.54 -8.46
N GLY A 35 -6.92 3.39 -8.70
CA GLY A 35 -6.15 4.35 -9.48
C GLY A 35 -5.43 5.38 -8.67
N CYS A 36 -5.76 5.54 -7.38
CA CYS A 36 -5.00 6.44 -6.52
C CYS A 36 -3.57 5.95 -6.37
N LYS A 37 -2.63 6.89 -6.33
CA LYS A 37 -1.21 6.58 -6.17
C LYS A 37 -0.71 7.11 -4.84
N GLY A 38 0.31 6.47 -4.32
CA GLY A 38 0.91 6.89 -3.06
C GLY A 38 2.31 6.37 -2.90
N THR A 39 2.89 6.66 -1.74
CA THR A 39 4.26 6.27 -1.41
C THR A 39 4.23 5.40 -0.16
N VAL A 40 4.90 4.25 -0.22
CA VAL A 40 5.00 3.35 0.94
C VAL A 40 5.79 4.04 2.04
N ARG A 41 5.23 4.06 3.25
CA ARG A 41 5.87 4.64 4.42
C ARG A 41 6.44 3.58 5.34
N ALA A 42 5.73 2.46 5.49
CA ALA A 42 6.17 1.38 6.36
C ALA A 42 5.32 0.13 6.07
N VAL A 43 5.83 -1.00 6.51
CA VAL A 43 5.04 -2.25 6.59
C VAL A 43 5.14 -2.69 8.05
N ASP A 44 4.00 -2.86 8.70
CA ASP A 44 3.99 -3.22 10.11
C ASP A 44 4.10 -4.74 10.30
N ASP A 45 4.08 -5.16 11.56
CA ASP A 45 4.33 -6.57 11.91
C ASP A 45 3.18 -7.50 11.52
N ILE A 46 2.02 -6.96 11.21
CA ILE A 46 0.89 -7.77 10.75
C ILE A 46 0.73 -7.71 9.23
N GLY A 47 1.68 -7.09 8.54
CA GLY A 47 1.69 -7.06 7.08
C GLY A 47 0.85 -5.96 6.46
N THR A 48 0.42 -4.97 7.23
CA THR A 48 -0.28 -3.82 6.69
C THR A 48 0.73 -2.86 6.07
N ILE A 49 0.49 -2.50 4.82
CA ILE A 49 1.36 -1.58 4.09
C ILE A 49 0.83 -0.17 4.31
N HIS A 50 1.57 0.63 5.04
CA HIS A 50 1.19 2.01 5.34
C HIS A 50 1.63 2.90 4.20
N VAL A 51 0.69 3.58 3.57
CA VAL A 51 0.93 4.37 2.37
C VAL A 51 0.44 5.80 2.60
N SER A 52 1.25 6.75 2.17
CA SER A 52 0.84 8.15 2.10
C SER A 52 0.28 8.38 0.69
N TRP A 53 -1.04 8.43 0.59
CA TRP A 53 -1.71 8.53 -0.70
C TRP A 53 -1.73 9.98 -1.20
N ASP A 54 -1.54 10.15 -2.48
CA ASP A 54 -1.47 11.50 -3.08
C ASP A 54 -2.78 12.25 -2.94
N CYS A 55 -3.90 11.53 -2.81
CA CYS A 55 -5.21 12.15 -2.62
C CYS A 55 -5.45 12.66 -1.20
N GLY A 56 -4.46 12.53 -0.32
CA GLY A 56 -4.55 13.05 1.04
C GLY A 56 -4.94 12.01 2.09
N SER A 57 -5.13 10.77 1.69
CA SER A 57 -5.44 9.69 2.62
C SER A 57 -4.15 9.05 3.15
N SER A 58 -4.24 8.47 4.34
CA SER A 58 -3.14 7.70 4.92
C SER A 58 -3.58 6.29 5.31
N LEU A 59 -4.61 5.78 4.66
CA LEU A 59 -5.11 4.44 4.94
C LEU A 59 -4.08 3.38 4.57
N GLY A 60 -3.96 2.35 5.41
CA GLY A 60 -3.09 1.21 5.14
C GLY A 60 -3.75 0.22 4.20
N VAL A 61 -2.93 -0.53 3.48
CA VAL A 61 -3.38 -1.62 2.61
C VAL A 61 -3.18 -2.92 3.36
N VAL A 62 -4.25 -3.65 3.61
CA VAL A 62 -4.19 -4.91 4.33
C VAL A 62 -3.95 -6.04 3.32
N TYR A 63 -2.81 -6.71 3.47
CA TYR A 63 -2.43 -7.77 2.56
C TYR A 63 -3.47 -8.89 2.59
N GLY A 64 -3.99 -9.26 1.43
CA GLY A 64 -5.00 -10.29 1.31
C GLY A 64 -6.43 -9.78 1.28
N GLU A 65 -6.69 -8.56 1.77
CA GLU A 65 -8.02 -7.96 1.74
C GLU A 65 -8.07 -6.80 0.75
N ASP A 66 -7.03 -5.99 0.74
CA ASP A 66 -6.91 -4.87 -0.18
C ASP A 66 -5.81 -5.19 -1.18
N GLN A 67 -5.83 -4.52 -2.32
CA GLN A 67 -4.84 -4.75 -3.37
C GLN A 67 -4.23 -3.46 -3.86
N CYS A 68 -2.92 -3.43 -3.92
CA CYS A 68 -2.18 -2.36 -4.58
C CYS A 68 -1.01 -2.98 -5.31
N ARG A 69 -0.40 -2.21 -6.21
CA ARG A 69 0.77 -2.67 -6.95
C ARG A 69 1.84 -1.62 -6.94
N VAL A 70 3.08 -2.07 -6.94
CA VAL A 70 4.21 -1.17 -7.09
C VAL A 70 4.28 -0.72 -8.55
N ILE A 71 4.41 0.58 -8.76
CA ILE A 71 4.52 1.14 -10.09
C ILE A 71 5.88 1.81 -10.24
N LYS A 72 6.36 1.84 -11.46
CA LYS A 72 7.61 2.54 -11.76
C LYS A 72 7.27 3.95 -12.21
N GLU A 73 7.35 4.88 -11.26
CA GLU A 73 7.21 6.29 -11.59
C GLU A 73 8.58 6.93 -11.59
N SER A 74 8.84 7.75 -12.60
CA SER A 74 10.06 8.50 -12.66
C SER A 74 10.05 9.51 -11.54
N ALA A 75 11.04 9.41 -10.71
CA ALA A 75 11.17 10.38 -9.65
C ALA A 75 11.60 11.70 -10.21
N LYS A 76 11.83 11.80 -10.84
CA LYS A 76 12.27 12.98 -11.29
C LYS A 76 12.59 13.67 -11.02
#